data_fe8c0b157952777495b8463f90edf152
#
_entry.id   fe8c0b157952777495b8463f90edf152
#
_cell.length_a   1.000
_cell.length_b   1.000
_cell.length_c   1.000
_cell.angle_alpha   90.00
_cell.angle_beta   90.00
_cell.angle_gamma   90.00
#
_symmetry.space_group_name_H-M   'P 1'
#
loop_
_entity.id
_entity.type
_entity.pdbx_description
1 polymer ?
#
loop_
_entity_poly.entity_id
_entity_poly.type
_entity_poly.pdbx_seq_one_letter_code
_entity_poly.pdbx_strand_id
1 'polypeptide(L)'
;MSKKQRRNLIRIVIALAAFAAIFIADKTVGLATVFDGSAAWLFPFFLYLAVYLVIGYDVLWRAVRNIFRGQVFDENFLMCVATLGAFALAIYRGATGQQAEGFDEACAVLLFYQVGEWFQSYATGRSRSSVAALMDIRPDYANVMRNGETVRVSPDEVAVGETILINPGEKVPLDGIAVFGQSTLDVKALTGESLPKEVSAGDEVISGSVNVTSQLHVKVTKAFYDSTVSKILELVENASEQKSKAENFITRFARYYTPAVCGVALALAVVPPLVDGAWSQWVYRALSFLVVSCPCALVISVPLSFFAGIGAASRKGILVKGSNYLEKLNKANIFVFDKTGTLTKGNFAVTKVHSVNGEDVLRLAAIAEQNSNHPIARSVVASFSGEVDKAYVLTSVAGRGIIAQKGEDVILCGNAELLEQNGVHVADEQCCGTMVYVAHNGQYCGFAAVSDEVKSEAADALRQLGEMGCSTIMLTGDSPEVAKSVAEQVGVTRYKAALLPQNKVQEVDKLLAQKGKGDVLCFVGDGINDAPVLMRSDVGVAMGAVGSDAAIEASDVVLMRDDLSGLPLAKRLAKRTMAIVIQNIVFSLVVKVAILVLASLGIANMWFAVFGDVGVAVLAILNSMRNLR
;
A
#
# COMPACT_ATOMS: atom_id res chain seq x y z
N MET A 1 -11.50 19.91 -5.49
CA MET A 1 -10.95 20.49 -6.74
C MET A 1 -10.03 21.66 -6.38
N SER A 2 -8.76 21.66 -6.81
CA SER A 2 -7.81 22.74 -6.50
C SER A 2 -8.16 24.04 -7.24
N LYS A 3 -7.68 25.21 -6.73
CA LYS A 3 -7.85 26.50 -7.41
C LYS A 3 -7.31 26.47 -8.86
N LYS A 4 -6.21 25.76 -9.10
CA LYS A 4 -5.59 25.58 -10.42
C LYS A 4 -6.50 24.75 -11.36
N GLN A 5 -7.06 23.64 -10.87
CA GLN A 5 -7.98 22.79 -11.66
C GLN A 5 -9.26 23.55 -12.05
N ARG A 6 -9.81 24.36 -11.13
CA ARG A 6 -10.98 25.20 -11.41
C ARG A 6 -10.70 26.24 -12.50
N ARG A 7 -9.54 26.91 -12.43
CA ARG A 7 -9.12 27.90 -13.45
C ARG A 7 -8.95 27.25 -14.82
N ASN A 8 -8.32 26.09 -14.88
CA ASN A 8 -8.15 25.35 -16.15
C ASN A 8 -9.49 24.90 -16.71
N LEU A 9 -10.43 24.41 -15.90
CA LEU A 9 -11.78 24.04 -16.35
C LEU A 9 -12.51 25.23 -16.95
N ILE A 10 -12.49 26.39 -16.30
CA ILE A 10 -13.12 27.61 -16.82
C ILE A 10 -12.52 28.00 -18.19
N ARG A 11 -11.19 27.95 -18.33
CA ARG A 11 -10.50 28.21 -19.59
C ARG A 11 -10.96 27.26 -20.70
N ILE A 12 -11.03 25.96 -20.40
CA ILE A 12 -11.47 24.92 -21.34
C ILE A 12 -12.92 25.16 -21.77
N VAL A 13 -13.83 25.45 -20.83
CA VAL A 13 -15.24 25.71 -21.12
C VAL A 13 -15.42 26.95 -21.99
N ILE A 14 -14.71 28.04 -21.70
CA ILE A 14 -14.74 29.26 -22.51
C ILE A 14 -14.21 28.99 -23.91
N ALA A 15 -13.07 28.31 -24.04
CA ALA A 15 -12.49 27.99 -25.34
C ALA A 15 -13.39 27.04 -26.15
N LEU A 16 -14.05 26.06 -25.50
CA LEU A 16 -15.00 25.14 -26.13
C LEU A 16 -16.23 25.89 -26.65
N ALA A 17 -16.78 26.82 -25.85
CA ALA A 17 -17.92 27.62 -26.28
C ALA A 17 -17.55 28.55 -27.46
N ALA A 18 -16.38 29.19 -27.42
CA ALA A 18 -15.89 30.00 -28.53
C ALA A 18 -15.64 29.16 -29.80
N PHE A 19 -15.00 28.01 -29.65
CA PHE A 19 -14.79 27.06 -30.74
C PHE A 19 -16.10 26.59 -31.36
N ALA A 20 -17.07 26.18 -30.54
CA ALA A 20 -18.37 25.73 -31.02
C ALA A 20 -19.10 26.84 -31.80
N ALA A 21 -19.07 28.07 -31.31
CA ALA A 21 -19.66 29.22 -32.00
C ALA A 21 -19.02 29.49 -33.38
N ILE A 22 -17.67 29.48 -33.43
CA ILE A 22 -16.92 29.66 -34.68
C ILE A 22 -17.19 28.49 -35.64
N PHE A 23 -17.15 27.26 -35.15
CA PHE A 23 -17.38 26.06 -35.95
C PHE A 23 -18.80 26.01 -36.56
N ILE A 24 -19.82 26.34 -35.77
CA ILE A 24 -21.21 26.43 -36.27
C ILE A 24 -21.32 27.54 -37.30
N ALA A 25 -20.77 28.73 -37.06
CA ALA A 25 -20.79 29.83 -38.01
C ALA A 25 -20.07 29.48 -39.32
N ASP A 26 -18.94 28.78 -39.24
CA ASP A 26 -18.16 28.33 -40.38
C ASP A 26 -18.95 27.34 -41.27
N LYS A 27 -19.63 26.37 -40.61
CA LYS A 27 -20.43 25.35 -41.32
C LYS A 27 -21.80 25.83 -41.83
N THR A 28 -22.38 26.90 -41.22
CA THR A 28 -23.71 27.43 -41.61
C THR A 28 -23.61 28.62 -42.57
N VAL A 29 -22.67 29.53 -42.32
CA VAL A 29 -22.53 30.78 -43.11
C VAL A 29 -21.38 30.69 -44.09
N GLY A 30 -20.38 29.84 -43.83
CA GLY A 30 -19.14 29.79 -44.60
C GLY A 30 -18.27 30.99 -44.29
N LEU A 31 -17.53 31.01 -43.18
CA LEU A 31 -16.75 32.20 -42.75
C LEU A 31 -15.77 32.73 -43.83
N ALA A 32 -15.32 31.85 -44.73
CA ALA A 32 -14.49 32.22 -45.86
C ALA A 32 -15.27 32.98 -46.96
N THR A 33 -16.60 32.95 -46.96
CA THR A 33 -17.43 33.64 -47.96
C THR A 33 -17.88 35.05 -47.50
N VAL A 34 -17.54 35.41 -46.23
CA VAL A 34 -17.90 36.74 -45.66
C VAL A 34 -17.07 37.85 -46.30
N PHE A 35 -15.91 37.52 -46.85
CA PHE A 35 -15.04 38.49 -47.55
C PHE A 35 -14.75 37.97 -48.96
N ASP A 36 -14.96 38.84 -49.96
CA ASP A 36 -14.60 38.55 -51.33
C ASP A 36 -13.11 38.75 -51.60
N GLY A 37 -12.45 37.73 -52.19
CA GLY A 37 -11.07 37.83 -52.61
C GLY A 37 -10.20 36.59 -52.28
N SER A 38 -9.01 36.54 -52.87
CA SER A 38 -8.06 35.41 -52.70
C SER A 38 -7.55 35.23 -51.25
N ALA A 39 -7.81 36.21 -50.38
CA ALA A 39 -7.41 36.21 -48.95
C ALA A 39 -8.58 35.94 -47.98
N ALA A 40 -9.75 35.55 -48.50
CA ALA A 40 -10.93 35.31 -47.66
C ALA A 40 -10.74 34.22 -46.57
N TRP A 41 -9.85 33.28 -46.78
CA TRP A 41 -9.45 32.26 -45.81
C TRP A 41 -8.72 32.80 -44.59
N LEU A 42 -8.20 34.03 -44.61
CA LEU A 42 -7.55 34.66 -43.46
C LEU A 42 -8.54 34.95 -42.32
N PHE A 43 -9.80 35.20 -42.63
CA PHE A 43 -10.79 35.49 -41.58
C PHE A 43 -11.03 34.29 -40.66
N PRO A 44 -11.40 33.08 -41.13
CA PRO A 44 -11.45 31.90 -40.25
C PRO A 44 -10.10 31.56 -39.63
N PHE A 45 -8.97 31.79 -40.33
CA PHE A 45 -7.65 31.57 -39.77
C PHE A 45 -7.45 32.34 -38.46
N PHE A 46 -7.68 33.68 -38.44
CA PHE A 46 -7.48 34.47 -37.23
C PHE A 46 -8.43 34.09 -36.09
N LEU A 47 -9.67 33.73 -36.41
CA LEU A 47 -10.64 33.28 -35.42
C LEU A 47 -10.20 31.95 -34.73
N TYR A 48 -9.85 30.95 -35.53
CA TYR A 48 -9.34 29.67 -35.00
C TYR A 48 -7.98 29.85 -34.32
N LEU A 49 -7.09 30.70 -34.83
CA LEU A 49 -5.81 30.98 -34.19
C LEU A 49 -5.98 31.60 -32.79
N ALA A 50 -6.95 32.48 -32.60
CA ALA A 50 -7.24 33.03 -31.27
C ALA A 50 -7.65 31.95 -30.29
N VAL A 51 -8.55 31.03 -30.67
CA VAL A 51 -8.95 29.88 -29.84
C VAL A 51 -7.77 28.98 -29.59
N TYR A 52 -6.99 28.66 -30.62
CA TYR A 52 -5.81 27.79 -30.54
C TYR A 52 -4.77 28.32 -29.52
N LEU A 53 -4.49 29.62 -29.55
CA LEU A 53 -3.54 30.24 -28.62
C LEU A 53 -4.08 30.27 -27.19
N VAL A 54 -5.38 30.52 -26.98
CA VAL A 54 -5.99 30.51 -25.63
C VAL A 54 -5.94 29.11 -25.01
N ILE A 55 -6.22 28.06 -25.78
CA ILE A 55 -6.26 26.71 -25.25
C ILE A 55 -4.90 26.03 -25.24
N GLY A 56 -4.01 26.36 -26.18
CA GLY A 56 -2.76 25.66 -26.45
C GLY A 56 -1.50 26.30 -25.87
N TYR A 57 -1.55 27.55 -25.34
CA TYR A 57 -0.33 28.27 -24.94
C TYR A 57 0.55 27.50 -23.96
N ASP A 58 -0.05 26.75 -23.04
CA ASP A 58 0.67 25.98 -22.02
C ASP A 58 1.31 24.70 -22.61
N VAL A 59 0.69 24.11 -23.61
CA VAL A 59 1.22 22.94 -24.36
C VAL A 59 2.41 23.39 -25.20
N LEU A 60 2.23 24.50 -25.96
CA LEU A 60 3.29 25.10 -26.77
C LEU A 60 4.50 25.49 -25.91
N TRP A 61 4.26 26.17 -24.79
CA TRP A 61 5.33 26.58 -23.88
C TRP A 61 6.06 25.39 -23.27
N ARG A 62 5.32 24.32 -22.87
CA ARG A 62 5.93 23.09 -22.35
C ARG A 62 6.78 22.39 -23.41
N ALA A 63 6.29 22.29 -24.64
CA ALA A 63 7.04 21.69 -25.74
C ALA A 63 8.37 22.43 -25.98
N VAL A 64 8.32 23.76 -26.12
CA VAL A 64 9.52 24.59 -26.31
C VAL A 64 10.49 24.40 -25.15
N ARG A 65 10.03 24.48 -23.90
CA ARG A 65 10.86 24.31 -22.72
C ARG A 65 11.51 22.92 -22.62
N ASN A 66 10.79 21.87 -23.00
CA ASN A 66 11.29 20.50 -22.94
C ASN A 66 12.33 20.22 -24.05
N ILE A 67 12.17 20.83 -25.23
CA ILE A 67 13.19 20.80 -26.30
C ILE A 67 14.52 21.39 -25.78
N PHE A 68 14.47 22.58 -25.15
CA PHE A 68 15.67 23.21 -24.58
C PHE A 68 16.31 22.41 -23.43
N ARG A 69 15.55 21.51 -22.78
CA ARG A 69 16.04 20.61 -21.74
C ARG A 69 16.52 19.25 -22.29
N GLY A 70 16.56 19.08 -23.61
CA GLY A 70 16.99 17.83 -24.25
C GLY A 70 15.93 16.72 -24.25
N GLN A 71 14.69 17.00 -23.86
CA GLN A 71 13.56 16.06 -23.91
C GLN A 71 12.70 16.38 -25.14
N VAL A 72 13.24 16.11 -26.33
CA VAL A 72 12.62 16.53 -27.60
C VAL A 72 11.35 15.73 -27.92
N PHE A 73 11.35 14.41 -27.63
CA PHE A 73 10.25 13.51 -28.03
C PHE A 73 9.29 13.25 -26.88
N ASP A 74 8.60 14.30 -26.42
CA ASP A 74 7.51 14.15 -25.44
C ASP A 74 6.13 14.30 -26.10
N GLU A 75 5.07 14.07 -25.32
CA GLU A 75 3.69 14.18 -25.79
C GLU A 75 3.32 15.60 -26.25
N ASN A 76 3.84 16.63 -25.57
CA ASN A 76 3.59 18.03 -25.93
C ASN A 76 4.24 18.37 -27.28
N PHE A 77 5.43 17.83 -27.56
CA PHE A 77 6.10 17.96 -28.86
C PHE A 77 5.27 17.37 -29.98
N LEU A 78 4.78 16.11 -29.81
CA LEU A 78 3.93 15.45 -30.81
C LEU A 78 2.69 16.26 -31.13
N MET A 79 2.00 16.77 -30.08
CA MET A 79 0.81 17.58 -30.22
C MET A 79 1.10 18.90 -30.93
N CYS A 80 2.22 19.57 -30.58
CA CYS A 80 2.63 20.81 -31.25
C CYS A 80 2.94 20.59 -32.73
N VAL A 81 3.74 19.58 -33.06
CA VAL A 81 4.09 19.28 -34.47
C VAL A 81 2.85 18.97 -35.29
N ALA A 82 1.94 18.15 -34.74
CA ALA A 82 0.72 17.77 -35.44
C ALA A 82 -0.23 18.97 -35.66
N THR A 83 -0.47 19.77 -34.64
CA THR A 83 -1.42 20.89 -34.71
C THR A 83 -0.87 22.09 -35.48
N LEU A 84 0.40 22.45 -35.29
CA LEU A 84 1.06 23.47 -36.11
C LEU A 84 1.22 23.04 -37.56
N GLY A 85 1.50 21.74 -37.79
CA GLY A 85 1.53 21.16 -39.13
C GLY A 85 0.18 21.22 -39.84
N ALA A 86 -0.93 20.98 -39.11
CA ALA A 86 -2.28 21.12 -39.65
C ALA A 86 -2.61 22.58 -40.01
N PHE A 87 -2.23 23.55 -39.15
CA PHE A 87 -2.34 24.96 -39.49
C PHE A 87 -1.51 25.35 -40.74
N ALA A 88 -0.25 24.88 -40.79
CA ALA A 88 0.62 25.18 -41.95
C ALA A 88 0.06 24.58 -43.26
N LEU A 89 -0.49 23.37 -43.18
CA LEU A 89 -1.14 22.72 -44.34
C LEU A 89 -2.38 23.46 -44.80
N ALA A 90 -3.23 23.93 -43.84
CA ALA A 90 -4.42 24.72 -44.16
C ALA A 90 -4.07 26.06 -44.77
N ILE A 91 -3.01 26.74 -44.27
CA ILE A 91 -2.47 27.98 -44.87
C ILE A 91 -1.96 27.73 -46.30
N TYR A 92 -1.21 26.64 -46.50
CA TYR A 92 -0.72 26.28 -47.85
C TYR A 92 -1.88 26.04 -48.85
N ARG A 93 -2.90 25.28 -48.42
CA ARG A 93 -4.10 25.07 -49.24
C ARG A 93 -4.82 26.38 -49.59
N GLY A 94 -5.05 27.25 -48.59
CA GLY A 94 -5.65 28.59 -48.79
C GLY A 94 -4.86 29.48 -49.74
N ALA A 95 -3.54 29.50 -49.61
CA ALA A 95 -2.65 30.28 -50.47
C ALA A 95 -2.59 29.76 -51.91
N THR A 96 -2.83 28.44 -52.14
CA THR A 96 -2.87 27.81 -53.47
C THR A 96 -4.27 27.79 -54.10
N GLY A 97 -5.24 28.47 -53.50
CA GLY A 97 -6.62 28.56 -53.98
C GLY A 97 -7.48 27.30 -53.77
N GLN A 98 -7.03 26.37 -52.89
CA GLN A 98 -7.78 25.26 -52.41
C GLN A 98 -8.58 25.64 -51.16
N GLN A 99 -9.57 24.80 -50.76
CA GLN A 99 -10.27 25.01 -49.49
C GLN A 99 -9.27 24.91 -48.30
N ALA A 100 -9.20 25.94 -47.49
CA ALA A 100 -8.30 26.01 -46.31
C ALA A 100 -8.88 25.21 -45.13
N GLU A 101 -9.01 23.90 -45.29
CA GLU A 101 -9.49 22.97 -44.27
C GLU A 101 -8.37 22.54 -43.32
N GLY A 102 -8.69 22.41 -42.02
CA GLY A 102 -7.78 21.90 -40.99
C GLY A 102 -7.55 22.84 -39.78
N PHE A 103 -8.03 24.09 -39.83
CA PHE A 103 -7.95 25.01 -38.68
C PHE A 103 -8.83 24.54 -37.52
N ASP A 104 -10.05 24.08 -37.84
CA ASP A 104 -11.01 23.50 -36.90
C ASP A 104 -10.44 22.21 -36.25
N GLU A 105 -9.84 21.35 -37.06
CA GLU A 105 -9.25 20.10 -36.59
C GLU A 105 -8.08 20.34 -35.61
N ALA A 106 -7.17 21.27 -35.91
CA ALA A 106 -6.06 21.59 -35.03
C ALA A 106 -6.52 22.17 -33.68
N CYS A 107 -7.56 23.03 -33.67
CA CYS A 107 -8.17 23.53 -32.45
C CYS A 107 -8.85 22.43 -31.66
N ALA A 108 -9.61 21.57 -32.33
CA ALA A 108 -10.29 20.44 -31.70
C ALA A 108 -9.32 19.49 -31.01
N VAL A 109 -8.21 19.16 -31.68
CA VAL A 109 -7.14 18.33 -31.11
C VAL A 109 -6.67 18.86 -29.76
N LEU A 110 -6.33 20.15 -29.68
CA LEU A 110 -5.89 20.76 -28.43
C LEU A 110 -7.01 20.85 -27.39
N LEU A 111 -8.26 21.11 -27.79
CA LEU A 111 -9.40 21.14 -26.89
C LEU A 111 -9.61 19.79 -26.23
N PHE A 112 -9.70 18.71 -27.02
CA PHE A 112 -9.86 17.36 -26.51
C PHE A 112 -8.67 16.93 -25.65
N TYR A 113 -7.44 17.25 -26.05
CA TYR A 113 -6.25 17.01 -25.27
C TYR A 113 -6.33 17.69 -23.89
N GLN A 114 -6.71 18.97 -23.83
CA GLN A 114 -6.87 19.72 -22.59
C GLN A 114 -7.99 19.17 -21.69
N VAL A 115 -9.10 18.73 -22.29
CA VAL A 115 -10.17 18.03 -21.55
C VAL A 115 -9.63 16.75 -20.94
N GLY A 116 -8.88 15.96 -21.71
CA GLY A 116 -8.22 14.73 -21.24
C GLY A 116 -7.23 15.00 -20.09
N GLU A 117 -6.34 16.00 -20.24
CA GLU A 117 -5.39 16.42 -19.20
C GLU A 117 -6.10 16.90 -17.92
N TRP A 118 -7.18 17.66 -18.08
CA TRP A 118 -7.95 18.11 -16.93
C TRP A 118 -8.60 16.94 -16.19
N PHE A 119 -9.26 16.03 -16.93
CA PHE A 119 -9.89 14.84 -16.35
C PHE A 119 -8.87 13.94 -15.65
N GLN A 120 -7.70 13.75 -16.26
CA GLN A 120 -6.55 13.05 -15.67
C GLN A 120 -6.12 13.70 -14.35
N SER A 121 -5.89 15.03 -14.36
CA SER A 121 -5.49 15.76 -13.15
C SER A 121 -6.54 15.65 -12.04
N TYR A 122 -7.83 15.66 -12.40
CA TYR A 122 -8.92 15.47 -11.47
C TYR A 122 -8.94 14.05 -10.87
N ALA A 123 -8.84 13.03 -11.72
CA ALA A 123 -8.85 11.62 -11.30
C ALA A 123 -7.62 11.27 -10.44
N THR A 124 -6.44 11.73 -10.84
CA THR A 124 -5.19 11.57 -10.06
C THR A 124 -5.30 12.28 -8.72
N GLY A 125 -5.84 13.50 -8.70
CA GLY A 125 -6.10 14.24 -7.47
C GLY A 125 -7.06 13.50 -6.53
N ARG A 126 -8.12 12.90 -7.06
CA ARG A 126 -9.09 12.11 -6.27
C ARG A 126 -8.49 10.79 -5.77
N SER A 127 -7.67 10.13 -6.57
CA SER A 127 -6.95 8.92 -6.14
C SER A 127 -5.95 9.24 -5.02
N ARG A 128 -5.18 10.33 -5.19
CA ARG A 128 -4.29 10.83 -4.13
C ARG A 128 -5.05 11.30 -2.89
N SER A 129 -6.22 11.91 -3.03
CA SER A 129 -7.03 12.31 -1.87
C SER A 129 -7.66 11.13 -1.13
N SER A 130 -7.84 9.97 -1.77
CA SER A 130 -8.23 8.74 -1.07
C SER A 130 -7.07 8.16 -0.24
N VAL A 131 -5.84 8.39 -0.67
CA VAL A 131 -4.60 8.16 0.11
C VAL A 131 -4.42 9.30 1.14
N ALA A 132 -4.74 10.53 0.78
CA ALA A 132 -4.71 11.70 1.68
C ALA A 132 -5.86 11.72 2.71
N ALA A 133 -6.91 10.91 2.56
CA ALA A 133 -7.87 10.67 3.66
C ALA A 133 -7.21 9.91 4.84
N LEU A 134 -6.08 9.23 4.57
CA LEU A 134 -5.17 8.78 5.64
C LEU A 134 -4.36 9.95 6.22
N MET A 135 -4.11 11.02 5.47
CA MET A 135 -3.49 12.25 5.99
C MET A 135 -4.43 13.04 6.91
N ASP A 136 -5.72 12.76 6.88
CA ASP A 136 -6.68 13.29 7.86
C ASP A 136 -6.47 12.73 9.28
N ILE A 137 -5.59 11.72 9.42
CA ILE A 137 -5.14 11.24 10.75
C ILE A 137 -4.16 12.23 11.39
N ARG A 138 -3.50 13.11 10.63
CA ARG A 138 -2.54 14.07 11.19
C ARG A 138 -3.23 15.02 12.14
N PRO A 139 -2.76 15.14 13.38
CA PRO A 139 -3.26 16.14 14.32
C PRO A 139 -2.76 17.54 13.94
N ASP A 140 -3.63 18.53 14.05
CA ASP A 140 -3.28 19.91 13.74
C ASP A 140 -2.57 20.63 14.89
N TYR A 141 -2.76 20.15 16.13
CA TYR A 141 -2.23 20.76 17.36
C TYR A 141 -2.14 19.75 18.50
N ALA A 142 -1.39 20.12 19.54
CA ALA A 142 -1.33 19.44 20.82
C ALA A 142 -1.63 20.43 21.97
N ASN A 143 -2.41 20.00 22.96
CA ASN A 143 -2.63 20.76 24.18
C ASN A 143 -1.62 20.23 25.22
N VAL A 144 -0.59 21.01 25.55
CA VAL A 144 0.50 20.61 26.47
C VAL A 144 0.30 21.26 27.83
N MET A 145 0.50 20.50 28.89
CA MET A 145 0.51 21.02 30.27
C MET A 145 1.90 21.58 30.61
N ARG A 146 2.02 22.91 30.69
CA ARG A 146 3.25 23.61 31.10
C ARG A 146 2.94 24.52 32.29
N ASN A 147 3.66 24.36 33.37
CA ASN A 147 3.49 25.18 34.60
C ASN A 147 2.07 25.20 35.17
N GLY A 148 1.30 24.12 35.00
CA GLY A 148 -0.10 24.03 35.46
C GLY A 148 -1.14 24.65 34.53
N GLU A 149 -0.73 25.22 33.41
CA GLU A 149 -1.62 25.75 32.37
C GLU A 149 -1.57 24.88 31.12
N THR A 150 -2.70 24.82 30.40
CA THR A 150 -2.78 24.12 29.11
C THR A 150 -2.45 25.10 28.00
N VAL A 151 -1.38 24.83 27.27
CA VAL A 151 -0.91 25.64 26.13
C VAL A 151 -1.11 24.86 24.86
N ARG A 152 -1.74 25.46 23.85
CA ARG A 152 -1.91 24.88 22.52
C ARG A 152 -0.69 25.18 21.66
N VAL A 153 0.00 24.13 21.21
CA VAL A 153 1.22 24.20 20.40
C VAL A 153 1.11 23.30 19.17
N SER A 154 2.05 23.44 18.22
CA SER A 154 2.18 22.49 17.14
C SER A 154 2.73 21.15 17.68
N PRO A 155 2.30 19.97 17.16
CA PRO A 155 2.77 18.68 17.66
C PRO A 155 4.29 18.49 17.57
N ASP A 156 4.96 19.14 16.62
CA ASP A 156 6.42 19.12 16.45
C ASP A 156 7.19 19.93 17.52
N GLU A 157 6.49 20.80 18.29
CA GLU A 157 7.08 21.57 19.39
C GLU A 157 6.98 20.86 20.75
N VAL A 158 6.38 19.67 20.80
CA VAL A 158 6.19 18.91 22.04
C VAL A 158 7.39 18.02 22.28
N ALA A 159 8.01 18.15 23.46
CA ALA A 159 9.15 17.34 23.85
C ALA A 159 8.72 15.98 24.45
N VAL A 160 9.58 14.97 24.27
CA VAL A 160 9.41 13.67 24.93
C VAL A 160 9.43 13.86 26.45
N GLY A 161 8.47 13.27 27.15
CA GLY A 161 8.28 13.39 28.59
C GLY A 161 7.28 14.47 29.02
N GLU A 162 6.88 15.40 28.15
CA GLU A 162 5.79 16.35 28.42
C GLU A 162 4.45 15.61 28.50
N THR A 163 3.51 16.21 29.23
CA THR A 163 2.14 15.67 29.34
C THR A 163 1.20 16.47 28.46
N ILE A 164 0.50 15.77 27.59
CA ILE A 164 -0.53 16.32 26.71
C ILE A 164 -1.91 15.98 27.22
N LEU A 165 -2.84 16.92 27.01
CA LEU A 165 -4.24 16.81 27.36
C LEU A 165 -5.06 16.54 26.10
N ILE A 166 -5.89 15.49 26.13
CA ILE A 166 -6.68 15.08 24.97
C ILE A 166 -8.15 15.05 25.37
N ASN A 167 -8.93 15.97 24.82
CA ASN A 167 -10.37 16.05 25.09
C ASN A 167 -11.18 15.07 24.22
N PRO A 168 -12.42 14.72 24.61
CA PRO A 168 -13.32 13.98 23.74
C PRO A 168 -13.51 14.65 22.38
N GLY A 169 -13.42 13.87 21.30
CA GLY A 169 -13.48 14.34 19.93
C GLY A 169 -12.14 14.83 19.35
N GLU A 170 -11.09 14.96 20.15
CA GLU A 170 -9.76 15.34 19.67
C GLU A 170 -8.95 14.14 19.19
N LYS A 171 -8.09 14.37 18.19
CA LYS A 171 -7.09 13.38 17.74
C LYS A 171 -5.92 13.38 18.72
N VAL A 172 -5.39 12.20 19.01
CA VAL A 172 -4.17 12.01 19.80
C VAL A 172 -2.98 12.55 18.99
N PRO A 173 -2.27 13.60 19.49
CA PRO A 173 -1.22 14.25 18.69
C PRO A 173 0.10 13.49 18.63
N LEU A 174 0.48 12.77 19.69
CA LEU A 174 1.74 12.02 19.80
C LEU A 174 1.54 10.69 20.52
N ASP A 175 2.44 9.74 20.26
CA ASP A 175 2.46 8.48 20.98
C ASP A 175 2.88 8.69 22.43
N GLY A 176 2.25 7.98 23.36
CA GLY A 176 2.54 8.12 24.78
C GLY A 176 1.89 7.06 25.65
N ILE A 177 1.98 7.26 26.96
CA ILE A 177 1.35 6.42 27.97
C ILE A 177 0.33 7.27 28.71
N ALA A 178 -0.90 6.77 28.86
CA ALA A 178 -1.92 7.41 29.67
C ALA A 178 -1.47 7.46 31.13
N VAL A 179 -1.43 8.65 31.72
CA VAL A 179 -1.02 8.83 33.14
C VAL A 179 -2.21 9.14 34.03
N PHE A 180 -3.31 9.65 33.44
CA PHE A 180 -4.54 9.94 34.16
C PHE A 180 -5.75 9.90 33.23
N GLY A 181 -6.88 9.42 33.73
CA GLY A 181 -8.13 9.29 32.99
C GLY A 181 -8.41 7.87 32.52
N GLN A 182 -9.66 7.63 32.15
CA GLN A 182 -10.11 6.41 31.48
C GLN A 182 -11.02 6.83 30.32
N SER A 183 -10.75 6.33 29.13
CA SER A 183 -11.51 6.68 27.93
C SER A 183 -11.51 5.54 26.90
N THR A 184 -12.27 5.73 25.83
CA THR A 184 -12.25 4.89 24.64
C THR A 184 -11.62 5.64 23.47
N LEU A 185 -10.73 4.98 22.74
CA LEU A 185 -10.08 5.52 21.56
C LEU A 185 -10.65 4.87 20.30
N ASP A 186 -11.13 5.66 19.37
CA ASP A 186 -11.43 5.19 18.01
C ASP A 186 -10.13 5.09 17.20
N VAL A 187 -9.72 3.86 16.96
CA VAL A 187 -8.50 3.50 16.20
C VAL A 187 -8.81 3.11 14.75
N LYS A 188 -10.06 3.25 14.32
CA LYS A 188 -10.53 2.79 13.02
C LYS A 188 -9.75 3.37 11.84
N ALA A 189 -9.36 4.63 11.92
CA ALA A 189 -8.58 5.29 10.87
C ALA A 189 -7.15 4.74 10.75
N LEU A 190 -6.59 4.20 11.83
CA LEU A 190 -5.25 3.62 11.90
C LEU A 190 -5.27 2.13 11.58
N THR A 191 -6.00 1.36 12.40
CA THR A 191 -5.99 -0.11 12.32
C THR A 191 -7.12 -0.67 11.45
N GLY A 192 -8.16 0.14 11.15
CA GLY A 192 -9.38 -0.30 10.47
C GLY A 192 -10.35 -1.07 11.39
N GLU A 193 -10.08 -1.17 12.69
CA GLU A 193 -10.97 -1.79 13.66
C GLU A 193 -12.20 -0.92 13.90
N SER A 194 -13.38 -1.53 13.93
CA SER A 194 -14.63 -0.80 14.16
C SER A 194 -14.97 -0.67 15.65
N LEU A 195 -14.35 -1.47 16.51
CA LEU A 195 -14.56 -1.41 17.97
C LEU A 195 -13.55 -0.43 18.56
N PRO A 196 -13.99 0.57 19.34
CA PRO A 196 -13.10 1.45 20.07
C PRO A 196 -12.30 0.68 21.12
N LYS A 197 -11.03 1.06 21.31
CA LYS A 197 -10.13 0.48 22.33
C LYS A 197 -10.31 1.22 23.65
N GLU A 198 -10.57 0.49 24.74
CA GLU A 198 -10.55 1.07 26.09
C GLU A 198 -9.12 1.34 26.53
N VAL A 199 -8.91 2.50 27.17
CA VAL A 199 -7.61 2.97 27.65
C VAL A 199 -7.76 3.53 29.07
N SER A 200 -6.89 3.06 29.96
CA SER A 200 -6.77 3.45 31.36
C SER A 200 -5.34 3.93 31.67
N ALA A 201 -5.12 4.47 32.85
CA ALA A 201 -3.78 4.88 33.28
C ALA A 201 -2.80 3.70 33.27
N GLY A 202 -1.68 3.86 32.58
CA GLY A 202 -0.65 2.84 32.33
C GLY A 202 -0.69 2.24 30.92
N ASP A 203 -1.77 2.44 30.16
CA ASP A 203 -1.90 1.90 28.82
C ASP A 203 -1.22 2.79 27.75
N GLU A 204 -0.79 2.15 26.68
CA GLU A 204 -0.23 2.86 25.51
C GLU A 204 -1.34 3.52 24.67
N VAL A 205 -1.08 4.77 24.30
CA VAL A 205 -1.92 5.63 23.48
C VAL A 205 -1.19 5.95 22.19
N ILE A 206 -1.82 5.66 21.05
CA ILE A 206 -1.23 5.78 19.71
C ILE A 206 -1.71 7.08 19.05
N SER A 207 -0.77 7.84 18.48
CA SER A 207 -1.05 9.05 17.73
C SER A 207 -1.99 8.77 16.54
N GLY A 208 -2.90 9.73 16.25
CA GLY A 208 -3.88 9.61 15.17
C GLY A 208 -5.18 8.87 15.54
N SER A 209 -5.26 8.22 16.72
CA SER A 209 -6.53 7.76 17.26
C SER A 209 -7.40 8.95 17.71
N VAL A 210 -8.71 8.78 17.76
CA VAL A 210 -9.62 9.82 18.22
C VAL A 210 -10.14 9.47 19.61
N ASN A 211 -9.98 10.38 20.55
CA ASN A 211 -10.52 10.21 21.91
C ASN A 211 -12.06 10.37 21.89
N VAL A 212 -12.81 9.43 22.49
CA VAL A 212 -14.28 9.40 22.35
C VAL A 212 -15.00 9.85 23.60
N THR A 213 -14.68 9.29 24.78
CA THR A 213 -15.56 9.38 25.94
C THR A 213 -15.17 10.43 26.97
N SER A 214 -13.93 10.44 27.44
CA SER A 214 -13.49 11.33 28.52
C SER A 214 -12.08 11.88 28.28
N GLN A 215 -11.71 12.88 29.05
CA GLN A 215 -10.41 13.53 28.95
C GLN A 215 -9.29 12.58 29.40
N LEU A 216 -8.21 12.53 28.62
CA LEU A 216 -7.01 11.76 28.90
C LEU A 216 -5.80 12.68 29.06
N HIS A 217 -4.94 12.37 30.04
CA HIS A 217 -3.62 12.93 30.16
C HIS A 217 -2.61 11.87 29.71
N VAL A 218 -1.82 12.18 28.72
CA VAL A 218 -0.86 11.26 28.11
C VAL A 218 0.54 11.83 28.22
N LYS A 219 1.44 11.06 28.79
CA LYS A 219 2.87 11.40 28.83
C LYS A 219 3.52 10.95 27.51
N VAL A 220 4.08 11.89 26.78
CA VAL A 220 4.67 11.66 25.47
C VAL A 220 5.91 10.79 25.56
N THR A 221 5.97 9.74 24.74
CA THR A 221 7.09 8.78 24.70
C THR A 221 7.95 8.92 23.45
N LYS A 222 7.41 9.46 22.35
CA LYS A 222 8.10 9.64 21.08
C LYS A 222 7.97 11.07 20.56
N ALA A 223 9.01 11.57 19.89
CA ALA A 223 8.95 12.85 19.18
C ALA A 223 7.94 12.75 18.01
N PHE A 224 7.45 13.90 17.52
CA PHE A 224 6.43 13.94 16.46
C PHE A 224 6.85 13.18 15.19
N TYR A 225 8.09 13.36 14.73
CA TYR A 225 8.61 12.69 13.53
C TYR A 225 8.78 11.17 13.70
N ASP A 226 8.93 10.70 14.94
CA ASP A 226 9.02 9.29 15.30
C ASP A 226 7.66 8.69 15.68
N SER A 227 6.58 9.50 15.66
CA SER A 227 5.24 9.04 16.00
C SER A 227 4.69 8.09 14.96
N THR A 228 3.79 7.21 15.39
CA THR A 228 3.12 6.22 14.54
C THR A 228 2.43 6.88 13.33
N VAL A 229 1.75 8.01 13.54
CA VAL A 229 1.13 8.78 12.46
C VAL A 229 2.15 9.28 11.45
N SER A 230 3.26 9.88 11.90
CA SER A 230 4.29 10.41 10.99
C SER A 230 4.89 9.31 10.13
N LYS A 231 5.17 8.15 10.70
CA LYS A 231 5.70 6.98 9.97
C LYS A 231 4.70 6.41 8.96
N ILE A 232 3.42 6.30 9.33
CA ILE A 232 2.38 5.87 8.39
C ILE A 232 2.29 6.84 7.22
N LEU A 233 2.32 8.14 7.47
CA LEU A 233 2.28 9.16 6.43
C LEU A 233 3.49 9.09 5.52
N GLU A 234 4.68 8.93 6.07
CA GLU A 234 5.93 8.75 5.33
C GLU A 234 5.89 7.51 4.43
N LEU A 235 5.43 6.37 4.96
CA LEU A 235 5.27 5.14 4.17
C LEU A 235 4.32 5.32 2.99
N VAL A 236 3.22 6.03 3.20
CA VAL A 236 2.21 6.30 2.17
C VAL A 236 2.76 7.28 1.12
N GLU A 237 3.51 8.29 1.54
CA GLU A 237 4.14 9.28 0.66
C GLU A 237 5.24 8.63 -0.20
N ASN A 238 6.11 7.85 0.44
CA ASN A 238 7.23 7.18 -0.22
C ASN A 238 6.80 5.96 -1.06
N ALA A 239 5.60 5.40 -0.83
CA ALA A 239 5.07 4.30 -1.63
C ALA A 239 5.00 4.59 -3.14
N SER A 240 5.00 5.87 -3.53
CA SER A 240 5.03 6.30 -4.93
C SER A 240 6.41 6.24 -5.59
N GLU A 241 7.50 6.13 -4.82
CA GLU A 241 8.86 6.14 -5.36
C GLU A 241 9.29 4.78 -5.88
N GLN A 242 8.80 3.69 -5.29
CA GLN A 242 9.15 2.33 -5.67
C GLN A 242 8.24 1.79 -6.80
N LYS A 243 8.65 2.05 -8.04
CA LYS A 243 7.90 1.68 -9.25
C LYS A 243 7.89 0.19 -9.51
N SER A 244 6.72 -0.34 -9.89
CA SER A 244 6.54 -1.71 -10.36
C SER A 244 7.28 -1.99 -11.67
N LYS A 245 7.44 -3.28 -12.00
CA LYS A 245 7.98 -3.69 -13.31
C LYS A 245 7.09 -3.19 -14.46
N ALA A 246 5.77 -3.17 -14.26
CA ALA A 246 4.83 -2.65 -15.24
C ALA A 246 5.01 -1.15 -15.49
N GLU A 247 5.20 -0.33 -14.44
CA GLU A 247 5.47 1.11 -14.57
C GLU A 247 6.83 1.38 -15.23
N ASN A 248 7.86 0.61 -14.85
CA ASN A 248 9.18 0.69 -15.47
C ASN A 248 9.16 0.28 -16.94
N PHE A 249 8.37 -0.75 -17.30
CA PHE A 249 8.17 -1.15 -18.69
C PHE A 249 7.52 -0.01 -19.49
N ILE A 250 6.48 0.63 -18.99
CA ILE A 250 5.81 1.72 -19.69
C ILE A 250 6.74 2.93 -19.88
N THR A 251 7.51 3.29 -18.85
CA THR A 251 8.49 4.37 -18.96
C THR A 251 9.56 4.06 -20.02
N ARG A 252 10.04 2.81 -20.07
CA ARG A 252 11.00 2.37 -21.09
C ARG A 252 10.37 2.28 -22.48
N PHE A 253 9.14 1.76 -22.56
CA PHE A 253 8.39 1.68 -23.82
C PHE A 253 8.20 3.07 -24.42
N ALA A 254 7.74 4.06 -23.65
CA ALA A 254 7.54 5.42 -24.13
C ALA A 254 8.82 6.04 -24.70
N ARG A 255 9.99 5.77 -24.11
CA ARG A 255 11.29 6.29 -24.57
C ARG A 255 11.66 5.81 -25.99
N TYR A 256 11.34 4.58 -26.36
CA TYR A 256 11.65 4.03 -27.69
C TYR A 256 10.48 4.21 -28.69
N TYR A 257 9.26 4.14 -28.18
CA TYR A 257 8.06 4.24 -28.98
C TYR A 257 7.91 5.59 -29.67
N THR A 258 8.12 6.70 -28.96
CA THR A 258 7.91 8.04 -29.51
C THR A 258 8.85 8.37 -30.68
N PRO A 259 10.19 8.12 -30.60
CA PRO A 259 11.05 8.29 -31.76
C PRO A 259 10.70 7.39 -32.95
N ALA A 260 10.30 6.13 -32.68
CA ALA A 260 9.89 5.20 -33.73
C ALA A 260 8.65 5.70 -34.47
N VAL A 261 7.66 6.19 -33.75
CA VAL A 261 6.44 6.79 -34.30
C VAL A 261 6.75 8.03 -35.14
N CYS A 262 7.62 8.92 -34.67
CA CYS A 262 8.07 10.08 -35.45
C CYS A 262 8.74 9.65 -36.77
N GLY A 263 9.57 8.59 -36.73
CA GLY A 263 10.21 8.02 -37.93
C GLY A 263 9.19 7.47 -38.94
N VAL A 264 8.18 6.73 -38.45
CA VAL A 264 7.10 6.21 -39.30
C VAL A 264 6.26 7.33 -39.88
N ALA A 265 5.90 8.35 -39.07
CA ALA A 265 5.16 9.52 -39.55
C ALA A 265 5.93 10.27 -40.65
N LEU A 266 7.25 10.48 -40.46
CA LEU A 266 8.10 11.09 -41.46
C LEU A 266 8.15 10.24 -42.76
N ALA A 267 8.28 8.92 -42.62
CA ALA A 267 8.22 8.01 -43.77
C ALA A 267 6.89 8.09 -44.52
N LEU A 268 5.76 8.14 -43.78
CA LEU A 268 4.41 8.35 -44.37
C LEU A 268 4.28 9.70 -45.06
N ALA A 269 4.91 10.75 -44.55
CA ALA A 269 4.85 12.08 -45.14
C ALA A 269 5.68 12.22 -46.43
N VAL A 270 6.73 11.38 -46.61
CA VAL A 270 7.72 11.55 -47.69
C VAL A 270 7.63 10.42 -48.73
N VAL A 271 7.61 9.16 -48.32
CA VAL A 271 7.75 8.02 -49.23
C VAL A 271 6.60 7.84 -50.22
N PRO A 272 5.32 7.80 -49.77
CA PRO A 272 4.20 7.63 -50.71
C PRO A 272 4.02 8.81 -51.67
N PRO A 273 4.15 10.11 -51.25
CA PRO A 273 4.04 11.22 -52.18
C PRO A 273 5.07 11.23 -53.31
N LEU A 274 6.24 10.61 -53.11
CA LEU A 274 7.26 10.45 -54.17
C LEU A 274 6.76 9.52 -55.28
N VAL A 275 5.74 8.68 -55.02
CA VAL A 275 5.18 7.74 -56.00
C VAL A 275 3.92 8.31 -56.67
N ASP A 276 2.97 8.92 -55.86
CA ASP A 276 1.66 9.35 -56.34
C ASP A 276 1.51 10.89 -56.47
N GLY A 277 2.48 11.66 -55.99
CA GLY A 277 2.46 13.13 -56.05
C GLY A 277 1.50 13.81 -55.09
N ALA A 278 0.77 13.04 -54.25
CA ALA A 278 -0.29 13.56 -53.37
C ALA A 278 0.24 14.09 -52.00
N TRP A 279 1.20 15.02 -52.00
CA TRP A 279 1.88 15.57 -50.83
C TRP A 279 0.91 16.03 -49.73
N SER A 280 -0.06 16.86 -50.06
CA SER A 280 -1.00 17.41 -49.09
C SER A 280 -1.77 16.34 -48.34
N GLN A 281 -2.15 15.25 -49.03
CA GLN A 281 -2.91 14.15 -48.45
C GLN A 281 -2.06 13.28 -47.53
N TRP A 282 -0.83 12.96 -47.91
CA TRP A 282 0.06 12.13 -47.10
C TRP A 282 0.62 12.86 -45.89
N VAL A 283 0.91 14.18 -46.04
CA VAL A 283 1.28 15.02 -44.88
C VAL A 283 0.13 15.07 -43.88
N TYR A 284 -1.11 15.22 -44.34
CA TYR A 284 -2.28 15.18 -43.45
C TYR A 284 -2.43 13.84 -42.72
N ARG A 285 -2.26 12.71 -43.44
CA ARG A 285 -2.28 11.37 -42.83
C ARG A 285 -1.15 11.19 -41.81
N ALA A 286 0.05 11.67 -42.10
CA ALA A 286 1.18 11.63 -41.18
C ALA A 286 0.94 12.46 -39.90
N LEU A 287 0.34 13.64 -40.03
CA LEU A 287 -0.05 14.47 -38.89
C LEU A 287 -1.14 13.79 -38.05
N SER A 288 -2.14 13.20 -38.68
CA SER A 288 -3.19 12.43 -38.00
C SER A 288 -2.61 11.21 -37.27
N PHE A 289 -1.65 10.51 -37.90
CA PHE A 289 -0.92 9.39 -37.31
C PHE A 289 -0.14 9.84 -36.06
N LEU A 290 0.52 11.01 -36.08
CA LEU A 290 1.24 11.57 -34.91
C LEU A 290 0.29 11.86 -33.75
N VAL A 291 -0.88 12.45 -34.00
CA VAL A 291 -1.86 12.75 -32.95
C VAL A 291 -2.29 11.49 -32.21
N VAL A 292 -2.64 10.43 -32.96
CA VAL A 292 -3.08 9.15 -32.36
C VAL A 292 -1.97 8.48 -31.57
N SER A 293 -0.73 8.72 -31.92
CA SER A 293 0.41 7.95 -31.41
C SER A 293 0.80 8.26 -29.96
N CYS A 294 0.18 9.26 -29.27
CA CYS A 294 0.47 9.49 -27.86
C CYS A 294 0.07 8.28 -26.98
N PRO A 295 0.96 7.65 -26.19
CA PRO A 295 0.60 6.56 -25.31
C PRO A 295 -0.07 7.03 -23.99
N CYS A 296 -0.84 8.15 -24.04
CA CYS A 296 -1.37 8.86 -22.88
C CYS A 296 -2.19 7.96 -21.94
N ALA A 297 -3.06 7.12 -22.50
CA ALA A 297 -3.88 6.19 -21.72
C ALA A 297 -3.05 5.21 -20.88
N LEU A 298 -1.92 4.71 -21.43
CA LEU A 298 -1.03 3.77 -20.74
C LEU A 298 -0.22 4.44 -19.64
N VAL A 299 0.40 5.57 -19.97
CA VAL A 299 1.29 6.30 -19.05
C VAL A 299 0.55 6.76 -17.79
N ILE A 300 -0.75 7.00 -17.90
CA ILE A 300 -1.59 7.51 -16.83
C ILE A 300 -2.31 6.41 -16.06
N SER A 301 -2.98 5.50 -16.77
CA SER A 301 -3.89 4.54 -16.14
C SER A 301 -3.16 3.51 -15.27
N VAL A 302 -1.92 3.15 -15.61
CA VAL A 302 -1.17 2.12 -14.88
C VAL A 302 -0.72 2.62 -13.52
N PRO A 303 0.01 3.75 -13.37
CA PRO A 303 0.30 4.30 -12.05
C PRO A 303 -0.97 4.59 -11.25
N LEU A 304 -2.02 5.13 -11.89
CA LEU A 304 -3.29 5.40 -11.22
C LEU A 304 -3.93 4.12 -10.65
N SER A 305 -3.86 2.99 -11.38
CA SER A 305 -4.35 1.69 -10.90
C SER A 305 -3.60 1.22 -9.66
N PHE A 306 -2.28 1.36 -9.62
CA PHE A 306 -1.47 1.02 -8.46
C PHE A 306 -1.76 1.94 -7.28
N PHE A 307 -1.84 3.24 -7.48
CA PHE A 307 -2.21 4.18 -6.41
C PHE A 307 -3.59 3.88 -5.83
N ALA A 308 -4.56 3.58 -6.68
CA ALA A 308 -5.88 3.18 -6.24
C ALA A 308 -5.86 1.86 -5.46
N GLY A 309 -5.04 0.89 -5.88
CA GLY A 309 -4.85 -0.39 -5.21
C GLY A 309 -4.17 -0.25 -3.84
N ILE A 310 -3.09 0.53 -3.75
CA ILE A 310 -2.41 0.85 -2.49
C ILE A 310 -3.36 1.58 -1.53
N GLY A 311 -4.10 2.59 -2.03
CA GLY A 311 -5.08 3.30 -1.22
C GLY A 311 -6.26 2.42 -0.75
N ALA A 312 -6.67 1.42 -1.54
CA ALA A 312 -7.68 0.46 -1.13
C ALA A 312 -7.15 -0.51 -0.06
N ALA A 313 -5.90 -0.97 -0.17
CA ALA A 313 -5.23 -1.80 0.81
C ALA A 313 -5.09 -1.07 2.14
N SER A 314 -4.64 0.18 2.10
CA SER A 314 -4.45 1.02 3.29
C SER A 314 -5.75 1.25 4.06
N ARG A 315 -6.89 1.50 3.38
CA ARG A 315 -8.21 1.58 4.04
C ARG A 315 -8.65 0.30 4.74
N LYS A 316 -8.03 -0.83 4.41
CA LYS A 316 -8.25 -2.14 5.04
C LYS A 316 -7.21 -2.46 6.12
N GLY A 317 -6.40 -1.47 6.51
CA GLY A 317 -5.33 -1.66 7.48
C GLY A 317 -4.11 -2.42 6.94
N ILE A 318 -3.88 -2.36 5.61
CA ILE A 318 -2.76 -3.02 4.94
C ILE A 318 -1.92 -1.94 4.26
N LEU A 319 -0.75 -1.62 4.80
CA LEU A 319 0.18 -0.67 4.21
C LEU A 319 1.13 -1.39 3.25
N VAL A 320 1.28 -0.87 2.05
CA VAL A 320 2.20 -1.40 1.03
C VAL A 320 3.18 -0.30 0.64
N LYS A 321 4.48 -0.51 0.83
CA LYS A 321 5.53 0.49 0.63
C LYS A 321 5.83 0.84 -0.84
N GLY A 322 5.19 0.17 -1.80
CA GLY A 322 5.39 0.49 -3.20
C GLY A 322 4.59 -0.38 -4.16
N SER A 323 4.42 0.10 -5.39
CA SER A 323 3.72 -0.62 -6.45
C SER A 323 4.44 -1.91 -6.87
N ASN A 324 5.78 -1.95 -6.74
CA ASN A 324 6.59 -3.15 -6.96
C ASN A 324 6.23 -4.28 -5.97
N TYR A 325 5.96 -3.95 -4.70
CA TYR A 325 5.59 -4.95 -3.69
C TYR A 325 4.17 -5.45 -3.90
N LEU A 326 3.24 -4.58 -4.35
CA LEU A 326 1.90 -5.01 -4.74
C LEU A 326 1.96 -5.98 -5.94
N GLU A 327 2.82 -5.71 -6.93
CA GLU A 327 3.06 -6.63 -8.05
C GLU A 327 3.65 -7.97 -7.60
N LYS A 328 4.65 -7.94 -6.69
CA LYS A 328 5.27 -9.15 -6.13
C LYS A 328 4.26 -9.95 -5.30
N LEU A 329 3.46 -9.28 -4.46
CA LEU A 329 2.44 -9.92 -3.63
C LEU A 329 1.37 -10.64 -4.48
N ASN A 330 0.99 -10.09 -5.64
CA ASN A 330 0.14 -10.80 -6.58
C ASN A 330 0.76 -12.12 -7.05
N LYS A 331 2.08 -12.13 -7.26
CA LYS A 331 2.85 -13.32 -7.71
C LYS A 331 3.26 -14.25 -6.57
N ALA A 332 3.16 -13.81 -5.30
CA ALA A 332 3.58 -14.58 -4.15
C ALA A 332 2.85 -15.92 -4.08
N ASN A 333 3.59 -17.02 -4.10
CA ASN A 333 3.09 -18.38 -4.07
C ASN A 333 3.76 -19.24 -2.99
N ILE A 334 4.80 -18.71 -2.31
CA ILE A 334 5.46 -19.33 -1.18
C ILE A 334 5.33 -18.39 0.01
N PHE A 335 4.58 -18.80 1.04
CA PHE A 335 4.43 -18.02 2.27
C PHE A 335 5.16 -18.73 3.40
N VAL A 336 6.11 -18.04 4.00
CA VAL A 336 6.92 -18.51 5.13
C VAL A 336 6.51 -17.73 6.37
N PHE A 337 6.12 -18.41 7.41
CA PHE A 337 5.63 -17.81 8.64
C PHE A 337 6.60 -18.07 9.79
N ASP A 338 6.86 -17.06 10.60
CA ASP A 338 7.32 -17.30 11.96
C ASP A 338 6.17 -17.89 12.79
N LYS A 339 6.49 -18.63 13.85
CA LYS A 339 5.48 -19.16 14.76
C LYS A 339 5.04 -18.10 15.77
N THR A 340 6.00 -17.63 16.59
CA THR A 340 5.73 -16.84 17.80
C THR A 340 5.33 -15.40 17.45
N GLY A 341 4.19 -14.93 18.01
CA GLY A 341 3.69 -13.60 17.70
C GLY A 341 3.12 -13.45 16.28
N THR A 342 3.21 -14.47 15.42
CA THR A 342 2.69 -14.48 14.05
C THR A 342 1.53 -15.45 13.88
N LEU A 343 1.78 -16.77 13.94
CA LEU A 343 0.73 -17.80 13.95
C LEU A 343 0.09 -17.92 15.33
N THR A 344 0.82 -17.54 16.36
CA THR A 344 0.41 -17.56 17.76
C THR A 344 0.33 -16.11 18.31
N LYS A 345 -0.32 -15.95 19.45
CA LYS A 345 -0.50 -14.65 20.11
C LYS A 345 0.76 -14.08 20.76
N GLY A 346 1.82 -14.90 20.90
CA GLY A 346 3.02 -14.54 21.66
C GLY A 346 2.80 -14.53 23.19
N ASN A 347 1.63 -14.97 23.62
CA ASN A 347 1.25 -15.05 25.02
C ASN A 347 1.22 -16.49 25.47
N PHE A 348 2.01 -16.80 26.49
CA PHE A 348 1.98 -18.14 27.11
C PHE A 348 0.69 -18.31 27.90
N ALA A 349 0.02 -19.46 27.71
CA ALA A 349 -1.15 -19.87 28.47
C ALA A 349 -1.02 -21.30 28.95
N VAL A 350 -1.60 -21.60 30.11
CA VAL A 350 -1.72 -22.99 30.59
C VAL A 350 -2.76 -23.71 29.74
N THR A 351 -2.30 -24.66 28.93
CA THR A 351 -3.15 -25.40 27.99
C THR A 351 -3.64 -26.71 28.53
N LYS A 352 -2.89 -27.31 29.47
CA LYS A 352 -3.27 -28.58 30.11
C LYS A 352 -2.70 -28.60 31.52
N VAL A 353 -3.52 -29.03 32.46
CA VAL A 353 -3.09 -29.39 33.83
C VAL A 353 -3.35 -30.87 34.03
N HIS A 354 -2.35 -31.61 34.47
CA HIS A 354 -2.46 -33.00 34.80
C HIS A 354 -2.10 -33.25 36.27
N SER A 355 -2.99 -33.87 37.01
CA SER A 355 -2.76 -34.23 38.41
C SER A 355 -2.70 -35.76 38.54
N VAL A 356 -1.68 -36.25 39.23
CA VAL A 356 -1.46 -37.69 39.42
C VAL A 356 -2.06 -38.18 40.75
N ASN A 357 -2.00 -37.37 41.79
CA ASN A 357 -2.40 -37.72 43.15
C ASN A 357 -3.67 -36.98 43.65
N GLY A 358 -4.35 -36.25 42.76
CA GLY A 358 -5.56 -35.48 43.09
C GLY A 358 -5.31 -34.13 43.76
N GLU A 359 -4.04 -33.73 43.93
CA GLU A 359 -3.71 -32.38 44.42
C GLU A 359 -3.93 -31.32 43.33
N ASP A 360 -4.22 -30.08 43.76
CA ASP A 360 -4.39 -28.93 42.84
C ASP A 360 -3.01 -28.45 42.38
N VAL A 361 -2.52 -29.06 41.30
CA VAL A 361 -1.23 -28.74 40.66
C VAL A 361 -1.11 -27.28 40.30
N LEU A 362 -2.21 -26.65 39.80
CA LEU A 362 -2.19 -25.26 39.40
C LEU A 362 -2.06 -24.32 40.60
N ARG A 363 -2.69 -24.63 41.72
CA ARG A 363 -2.53 -23.88 42.96
C ARG A 363 -1.12 -23.95 43.51
N LEU A 364 -0.52 -25.17 43.55
CA LEU A 364 0.84 -25.35 44.03
C LEU A 364 1.85 -24.64 43.13
N ALA A 365 1.68 -24.75 41.82
CA ALA A 365 2.50 -24.01 40.86
C ALA A 365 2.36 -22.49 41.01
N ALA A 366 1.14 -21.97 41.20
CA ALA A 366 0.91 -20.54 41.40
C ALA A 366 1.53 -20.02 42.71
N ILE A 367 1.55 -20.81 43.79
CA ILE A 367 2.25 -20.48 45.05
C ILE A 367 3.76 -20.38 44.81
N ALA A 368 4.37 -21.31 44.07
CA ALA A 368 5.78 -21.30 43.78
C ALA A 368 6.17 -20.12 42.85
N GLU A 369 5.38 -19.84 41.84
CA GLU A 369 5.71 -18.87 40.78
C GLU A 369 5.25 -17.42 41.06
N GLN A 370 4.60 -17.15 42.21
CA GLN A 370 3.92 -15.86 42.52
C GLN A 370 4.81 -14.61 42.39
N ASN A 371 6.11 -14.72 42.59
CA ASN A 371 7.05 -13.60 42.50
C ASN A 371 7.99 -13.66 41.28
N SER A 372 7.79 -14.64 40.40
CA SER A 372 8.62 -14.83 39.22
C SER A 372 8.18 -13.90 38.08
N ASN A 373 9.14 -13.22 37.47
CA ASN A 373 8.90 -12.38 36.27
C ASN A 373 8.95 -13.17 34.96
N HIS A 374 9.18 -14.48 35.02
CA HIS A 374 9.25 -15.32 33.84
C HIS A 374 7.88 -15.39 33.13
N PRO A 375 7.80 -15.30 31.79
CA PRO A 375 6.51 -15.34 31.06
C PRO A 375 5.67 -16.58 31.40
N ILE A 376 6.30 -17.74 31.51
CA ILE A 376 5.64 -19.01 31.90
C ILE A 376 5.04 -18.89 33.30
N ALA A 377 5.79 -18.35 34.25
CA ALA A 377 5.35 -18.17 35.63
C ALA A 377 4.12 -17.26 35.70
N ARG A 378 4.15 -16.13 34.98
CA ARG A 378 3.02 -15.20 34.90
C ARG A 378 1.77 -15.89 34.34
N SER A 379 1.91 -16.75 33.35
CA SER A 379 0.78 -17.48 32.76
C SER A 379 0.19 -18.49 33.75
N VAL A 380 1.04 -19.19 34.52
CA VAL A 380 0.60 -20.10 35.56
C VAL A 380 -0.18 -19.37 36.65
N VAL A 381 0.37 -18.25 37.15
CA VAL A 381 -0.28 -17.43 38.19
C VAL A 381 -1.60 -16.84 37.68
N ALA A 382 -1.64 -16.33 36.43
CA ALA A 382 -2.84 -15.76 35.84
C ALA A 382 -3.95 -16.81 35.59
N SER A 383 -3.60 -18.06 35.40
CA SER A 383 -4.56 -19.16 35.20
C SER A 383 -5.20 -19.65 36.49
N PHE A 384 -4.64 -19.31 37.65
CA PHE A 384 -5.19 -19.66 38.96
C PHE A 384 -6.12 -18.58 39.48
N SER A 385 -7.40 -18.92 39.71
CA SER A 385 -8.44 -17.95 40.13
C SER A 385 -8.56 -17.79 41.65
N GLY A 386 -7.73 -18.50 42.45
CA GLY A 386 -7.79 -18.47 43.91
C GLY A 386 -6.78 -17.49 44.55
N GLU A 387 -6.87 -17.33 45.87
CA GLU A 387 -5.86 -16.60 46.62
C GLU A 387 -4.57 -17.42 46.75
N VAL A 388 -3.43 -16.80 46.44
CA VAL A 388 -2.12 -17.41 46.56
C VAL A 388 -1.57 -17.19 47.97
N ASP A 389 -1.15 -18.25 48.65
CA ASP A 389 -0.55 -18.18 49.98
C ASP A 389 0.86 -17.51 49.90
N LYS A 390 0.97 -16.29 50.43
CA LYS A 390 2.20 -15.49 50.42
C LYS A 390 3.21 -15.85 51.55
N ALA A 391 2.87 -16.82 52.39
CA ALA A 391 3.71 -17.18 53.51
C ALA A 391 4.90 -18.12 53.18
N TYR A 392 4.99 -18.56 51.91
CA TYR A 392 6.13 -19.36 51.44
C TYR A 392 7.33 -18.52 51.13
N VAL A 393 8.51 -18.99 51.56
CA VAL A 393 9.81 -18.47 51.17
C VAL A 393 10.20 -19.10 49.86
N LEU A 394 10.47 -18.27 48.84
CA LEU A 394 10.75 -18.71 47.49
C LEU A 394 12.24 -18.66 47.19
N THR A 395 12.82 -19.77 46.77
CA THR A 395 14.22 -19.88 46.35
C THR A 395 14.28 -20.25 44.87
N SER A 396 14.81 -19.32 44.07
CA SER A 396 14.97 -19.56 42.62
C SER A 396 16.21 -20.40 42.35
N VAL A 397 16.07 -21.46 41.57
CA VAL A 397 17.16 -22.31 41.06
C VAL A 397 17.38 -21.97 39.60
N ALA A 398 18.49 -21.31 39.28
CA ALA A 398 18.75 -20.78 37.96
C ALA A 398 18.63 -21.84 36.85
N GLY A 399 17.79 -21.56 35.84
CA GLY A 399 17.55 -22.44 34.69
C GLY A 399 16.73 -23.70 34.99
N ARG A 400 16.21 -23.89 36.20
CA ARG A 400 15.51 -25.13 36.61
C ARG A 400 14.13 -24.89 37.18
N GLY A 401 13.91 -23.87 38.00
CA GLY A 401 12.62 -23.57 38.60
C GLY A 401 12.72 -22.94 39.98
N ILE A 402 11.72 -23.14 40.81
CA ILE A 402 11.55 -22.51 42.12
C ILE A 402 11.24 -23.60 43.18
N ILE A 403 11.86 -23.44 44.34
CA ILE A 403 11.58 -24.18 45.58
C ILE A 403 10.81 -23.20 46.49
N ALA A 404 9.57 -23.55 46.84
CA ALA A 404 8.78 -22.80 47.78
C ALA A 404 8.67 -23.57 49.11
N GLN A 405 9.08 -22.96 50.24
CA GLN A 405 9.12 -23.60 51.54
C GLN A 405 8.37 -22.81 52.60
N LYS A 406 7.59 -23.50 53.39
CA LYS A 406 6.86 -22.96 54.55
C LYS A 406 6.92 -23.94 55.71
N GLY A 407 7.92 -23.77 56.61
CA GLY A 407 8.24 -24.77 57.65
C GLY A 407 8.68 -26.11 57.05
N GLU A 408 7.95 -27.20 57.33
CA GLU A 408 8.19 -28.54 56.75
C GLU A 408 7.52 -28.75 55.39
N ASP A 409 6.65 -27.82 54.99
CA ASP A 409 5.92 -27.88 53.74
C ASP A 409 6.77 -27.36 52.56
N VAL A 410 7.08 -28.20 51.59
CA VAL A 410 8.00 -27.91 50.46
C VAL A 410 7.30 -28.20 49.13
N ILE A 411 7.24 -27.17 48.26
CA ILE A 411 6.76 -27.27 46.88
C ILE A 411 7.97 -27.10 45.94
N LEU A 412 8.16 -28.07 45.04
CA LEU A 412 9.12 -27.97 43.94
C LEU A 412 8.33 -27.66 42.67
N CYS A 413 8.71 -26.59 41.94
CA CYS A 413 8.04 -26.20 40.70
C CYS A 413 9.10 -25.83 39.65
N GLY A 414 9.13 -26.58 38.52
CA GLY A 414 10.14 -26.33 37.49
C GLY A 414 10.27 -27.43 36.45
N ASN A 415 11.46 -27.58 35.87
CA ASN A 415 11.74 -28.65 34.91
C ASN A 415 11.96 -30.03 35.61
N ALA A 416 11.99 -31.10 34.83
CA ALA A 416 12.20 -32.47 35.35
C ALA A 416 13.52 -32.58 36.16
N GLU A 417 14.59 -31.90 35.71
CA GLU A 417 15.88 -31.92 36.34
C GLU A 417 15.87 -31.38 37.80
N LEU A 418 15.04 -30.34 38.06
CA LEU A 418 14.87 -29.82 39.43
C LEU A 418 14.28 -30.86 40.36
N LEU A 419 13.24 -31.59 39.89
CA LEU A 419 12.55 -32.59 40.68
C LEU A 419 13.46 -33.79 40.91
N GLU A 420 14.13 -34.29 39.89
CA GLU A 420 15.07 -35.44 39.99
C GLU A 420 16.22 -35.18 40.94
N GLN A 421 16.81 -33.96 40.94
CA GLN A 421 17.86 -33.58 41.89
C GLN A 421 17.40 -33.56 43.35
N ASN A 422 16.11 -33.37 43.58
CA ASN A 422 15.49 -33.45 44.90
C ASN A 422 14.88 -34.81 45.21
N GLY A 423 15.23 -35.87 44.43
CA GLY A 423 14.82 -37.25 44.67
C GLY A 423 13.38 -37.57 44.21
N VAL A 424 12.75 -36.72 43.43
CA VAL A 424 11.40 -36.94 42.92
C VAL A 424 11.46 -37.40 41.47
N HIS A 425 11.03 -38.63 41.18
CA HIS A 425 10.96 -39.14 39.82
C HIS A 425 9.75 -38.60 39.09
N VAL A 426 9.98 -38.07 37.89
CA VAL A 426 8.96 -37.54 37.00
C VAL A 426 8.53 -38.62 36.03
N ALA A 427 7.24 -38.82 35.85
CA ALA A 427 6.73 -39.75 34.82
C ALA A 427 7.07 -39.20 33.42
N ASP A 428 7.46 -40.08 32.52
CA ASP A 428 7.76 -39.72 31.13
C ASP A 428 6.44 -39.47 30.36
N GLU A 429 5.85 -38.30 30.61
CA GLU A 429 4.63 -37.89 29.99
C GLU A 429 4.92 -36.90 28.82
N GLN A 430 4.43 -37.25 27.64
CA GLN A 430 4.53 -36.36 26.46
C GLN A 430 3.32 -35.45 26.39
N CYS A 431 3.55 -34.15 26.43
CA CYS A 431 2.54 -33.13 26.20
C CYS A 431 3.08 -32.01 25.29
N CYS A 432 2.20 -31.40 24.51
CA CYS A 432 2.55 -30.26 23.68
C CYS A 432 2.70 -29.00 24.53
N GLY A 433 3.89 -28.45 24.59
CA GLY A 433 4.21 -27.25 25.34
C GLY A 433 5.38 -27.43 26.31
N THR A 434 5.74 -26.34 27.01
CA THR A 434 6.72 -26.37 28.10
C THR A 434 6.03 -26.94 29.34
N MET A 435 6.50 -28.05 29.84
CA MET A 435 5.96 -28.65 31.04
C MET A 435 6.60 -28.05 32.29
N VAL A 436 5.75 -27.58 33.18
CA VAL A 436 6.11 -27.12 34.53
C VAL A 436 5.68 -28.22 35.48
N TYR A 437 6.64 -29.01 35.92
CA TYR A 437 6.40 -30.10 36.84
C TYR A 437 6.28 -29.59 38.26
N VAL A 438 5.40 -30.23 39.03
CA VAL A 438 5.12 -29.86 40.41
C VAL A 438 5.25 -31.10 41.32
N ALA A 439 6.00 -30.93 42.40
CA ALA A 439 6.04 -31.90 43.48
C ALA A 439 5.77 -31.24 44.81
N HIS A 440 5.14 -31.95 45.73
CA HIS A 440 4.78 -31.48 47.07
C HIS A 440 5.24 -32.49 48.12
N ASN A 441 6.03 -32.01 49.07
CA ASN A 441 6.58 -32.83 50.15
C ASN A 441 7.28 -34.15 49.69
N GLY A 442 8.05 -34.04 48.60
CA GLY A 442 8.79 -35.18 48.03
C GLY A 442 7.95 -36.13 47.15
N GLN A 443 6.69 -35.82 46.91
CA GLN A 443 5.82 -36.61 46.03
C GLN A 443 5.51 -35.85 44.72
N TYR A 444 5.59 -36.52 43.60
CA TYR A 444 5.19 -35.97 42.31
C TYR A 444 3.67 -35.77 42.26
N CYS A 445 3.22 -34.55 42.00
CA CYS A 445 1.82 -34.16 41.95
C CYS A 445 1.26 -34.14 40.53
N GLY A 446 2.10 -33.81 39.57
CA GLY A 446 1.70 -33.64 38.17
C GLY A 446 2.43 -32.52 37.47
N PHE A 447 1.84 -32.03 36.38
CA PHE A 447 2.42 -30.90 35.61
C PHE A 447 1.35 -29.95 35.09
N ALA A 448 1.78 -28.71 34.84
CA ALA A 448 1.07 -27.74 34.02
C ALA A 448 1.81 -27.56 32.69
N ALA A 449 1.13 -27.82 31.56
CA ALA A 449 1.69 -27.55 30.24
C ALA A 449 1.35 -26.13 29.82
N VAL A 450 2.37 -25.38 29.48
CA VAL A 450 2.28 -24.01 29.05
C VAL A 450 2.71 -23.91 27.60
N SER A 451 1.85 -23.38 26.75
CA SER A 451 2.17 -23.17 25.34
C SER A 451 1.66 -21.81 24.86
N ASP A 452 2.22 -21.36 23.76
CA ASP A 452 1.78 -20.15 23.08
C ASP A 452 0.47 -20.46 22.33
N GLU A 453 -0.56 -19.65 22.56
CA GLU A 453 -1.89 -19.86 22.01
C GLU A 453 -1.92 -19.53 20.51
N VAL A 454 -2.38 -20.49 19.68
CA VAL A 454 -2.59 -20.26 18.24
C VAL A 454 -3.72 -19.25 18.04
N LYS A 455 -3.52 -18.29 17.13
CA LYS A 455 -4.55 -17.32 16.76
C LYS A 455 -5.74 -18.04 16.12
N SER A 456 -6.95 -17.69 16.51
CA SER A 456 -8.20 -18.31 16.05
C SER A 456 -8.40 -18.26 14.53
N GLU A 457 -7.91 -17.20 13.89
CA GLU A 457 -8.00 -16.96 12.45
C GLU A 457 -6.87 -17.60 11.64
N ALA A 458 -5.80 -18.12 12.28
CA ALA A 458 -4.61 -18.62 11.59
C ALA A 458 -4.94 -19.76 10.62
N ALA A 459 -5.67 -20.78 11.07
CA ALA A 459 -6.03 -21.94 10.25
C ALA A 459 -6.85 -21.52 9.01
N ASP A 460 -7.83 -20.60 9.18
CA ASP A 460 -8.65 -20.12 8.08
C ASP A 460 -7.86 -19.26 7.09
N ALA A 461 -6.97 -18.41 7.57
CA ALA A 461 -6.10 -17.59 6.72
C ALA A 461 -5.16 -18.47 5.86
N LEU A 462 -4.54 -19.48 6.47
CA LEU A 462 -3.66 -20.41 5.75
C LEU A 462 -4.44 -21.27 4.74
N ARG A 463 -5.64 -21.74 5.09
CA ARG A 463 -6.53 -22.44 4.18
C ARG A 463 -6.87 -21.58 2.96
N GLN A 464 -7.25 -20.30 3.15
CA GLN A 464 -7.53 -19.38 2.06
C GLN A 464 -6.31 -19.15 1.16
N LEU A 465 -5.10 -19.07 1.71
CA LEU A 465 -3.87 -18.99 0.91
C LEU A 465 -3.64 -20.29 0.11
N GLY A 466 -3.90 -21.45 0.70
CA GLY A 466 -3.85 -22.75 0.01
C GLY A 466 -4.83 -22.82 -1.16
N GLU A 467 -6.07 -22.35 -0.98
CA GLU A 467 -7.09 -22.24 -2.05
C GLU A 467 -6.65 -21.31 -3.20
N MET A 468 -5.80 -20.33 -2.91
CA MET A 468 -5.19 -19.47 -3.94
C MET A 468 -3.96 -20.08 -4.62
N GLY A 469 -3.62 -21.36 -4.31
CA GLY A 469 -2.48 -22.06 -4.87
C GLY A 469 -1.14 -21.73 -4.22
N CYS A 470 -1.14 -21.24 -2.98
CA CYS A 470 0.08 -20.91 -2.26
C CYS A 470 0.52 -22.06 -1.37
N SER A 471 1.84 -22.32 -1.30
CA SER A 471 2.44 -23.20 -0.30
C SER A 471 2.75 -22.41 0.97
N THR A 472 2.52 -23.06 2.14
CA THR A 472 2.75 -22.46 3.45
C THR A 472 3.85 -23.22 4.18
N ILE A 473 4.78 -22.51 4.80
CA ILE A 473 5.93 -23.07 5.52
C ILE A 473 6.04 -22.35 6.85
N MET A 474 6.20 -23.10 7.95
CA MET A 474 6.45 -22.51 9.27
C MET A 474 7.91 -22.70 9.66
N LEU A 475 8.54 -21.64 10.17
CA LEU A 475 9.87 -21.64 10.77
C LEU A 475 9.74 -21.32 12.27
N THR A 476 10.36 -22.12 13.14
CA THR A 476 10.31 -21.90 14.59
C THR A 476 11.58 -22.35 15.28
N GLY A 477 11.90 -21.70 16.40
CA GLY A 477 12.95 -22.13 17.33
C GLY A 477 12.52 -23.23 18.30
N ASP A 478 11.22 -23.56 18.34
CA ASP A 478 10.68 -24.56 19.27
C ASP A 478 11.13 -25.99 18.94
N SER A 479 10.86 -26.90 19.88
CA SER A 479 11.10 -28.33 19.67
C SER A 479 10.26 -28.90 18.51
N PRO A 480 10.73 -30.00 17.89
CA PRO A 480 10.00 -30.64 16.80
C PRO A 480 8.56 -31.05 17.17
N GLU A 481 8.33 -31.46 18.41
CA GLU A 481 7.02 -31.88 18.91
C GLU A 481 6.03 -30.73 18.95
N VAL A 482 6.45 -29.57 19.51
CA VAL A 482 5.62 -28.36 19.58
C VAL A 482 5.37 -27.82 18.17
N ALA A 483 6.40 -27.78 17.33
CA ALA A 483 6.28 -27.34 15.95
C ALA A 483 5.29 -28.21 15.14
N LYS A 484 5.33 -29.54 15.32
CA LYS A 484 4.41 -30.47 14.68
C LYS A 484 2.98 -30.23 15.11
N SER A 485 2.73 -30.09 16.41
CA SER A 485 1.39 -29.83 16.95
C SER A 485 0.78 -28.54 16.39
N VAL A 486 1.54 -27.45 16.38
CA VAL A 486 1.07 -26.17 15.82
C VAL A 486 0.85 -26.30 14.30
N ALA A 487 1.78 -26.97 13.58
CA ALA A 487 1.66 -27.16 12.13
C ALA A 487 0.38 -27.94 11.75
N GLU A 488 0.05 -28.98 12.51
CA GLU A 488 -1.19 -29.75 12.32
C GLU A 488 -2.44 -28.91 12.63
N GLN A 489 -2.41 -28.13 13.70
CA GLN A 489 -3.52 -27.25 14.10
C GLN A 489 -3.83 -26.15 13.09
N VAL A 490 -2.81 -25.53 12.50
CA VAL A 490 -2.99 -24.44 11.52
C VAL A 490 -3.04 -24.93 10.07
N GLY A 491 -2.70 -26.19 9.81
CA GLY A 491 -2.71 -26.78 8.47
C GLY A 491 -1.57 -26.30 7.56
N VAL A 492 -0.38 -26.10 8.12
CA VAL A 492 0.82 -25.71 7.35
C VAL A 492 1.33 -26.88 6.52
N THR A 493 1.74 -26.62 5.27
CA THR A 493 2.22 -27.66 4.34
C THR A 493 3.57 -28.28 4.76
N ARG A 494 4.46 -27.47 5.32
CA ARG A 494 5.81 -27.86 5.78
C ARG A 494 6.23 -27.03 6.97
N TYR A 495 7.08 -27.56 7.84
CA TYR A 495 7.67 -26.80 8.95
C TYR A 495 9.13 -27.17 9.18
N LYS A 496 9.87 -26.27 9.83
CA LYS A 496 11.23 -26.45 10.31
C LYS A 496 11.30 -26.01 11.77
N ALA A 497 11.78 -26.87 12.62
CA ALA A 497 11.87 -26.67 14.07
C ALA A 497 13.32 -26.51 14.55
N ALA A 498 13.51 -26.16 15.81
CA ALA A 498 14.79 -25.99 16.48
C ALA A 498 15.75 -25.03 15.75
N LEU A 499 15.25 -23.95 15.17
CA LEU A 499 16.02 -22.97 14.42
C LEU A 499 16.50 -21.84 15.34
N LEU A 500 17.80 -21.58 15.35
CA LEU A 500 18.33 -20.33 15.89
C LEU A 500 18.00 -19.16 14.92
N PRO A 501 17.95 -17.89 15.39
CA PRO A 501 17.65 -16.75 14.54
C PRO A 501 18.49 -16.69 13.26
N GLN A 502 19.78 -16.97 13.34
CA GLN A 502 20.69 -17.03 12.20
C GLN A 502 20.31 -18.17 11.21
N ASN A 503 19.81 -19.29 11.71
CA ASN A 503 19.42 -20.43 10.89
C ASN A 503 18.10 -20.17 10.15
N LYS A 504 17.20 -19.32 10.70
CA LYS A 504 15.99 -18.88 9.98
C LYS A 504 16.36 -18.16 8.67
N VAL A 505 17.36 -17.24 8.72
CA VAL A 505 17.84 -16.53 7.53
C VAL A 505 18.40 -17.51 6.50
N GLN A 506 19.22 -18.49 6.95
CA GLN A 506 19.79 -19.50 6.07
C GLN A 506 18.72 -20.39 5.41
N GLU A 507 17.67 -20.75 6.14
CA GLU A 507 16.56 -21.53 5.58
C GLU A 507 15.78 -20.73 4.52
N VAL A 508 15.55 -19.43 4.75
CA VAL A 508 14.94 -18.55 3.75
C VAL A 508 15.85 -18.40 2.53
N ASP A 509 17.17 -18.28 2.69
CA ASP A 509 18.12 -18.25 1.58
C ASP A 509 18.09 -19.55 0.76
N LYS A 510 17.98 -20.71 1.41
CA LYS A 510 17.82 -22.01 0.72
C LYS A 510 16.51 -22.04 -0.09
N LEU A 511 15.40 -21.60 0.49
CA LEU A 511 14.11 -21.52 -0.19
C LEU A 511 14.17 -20.56 -1.39
N LEU A 512 14.83 -19.42 -1.25
CA LEU A 512 15.06 -18.46 -2.33
C LEU A 512 15.91 -19.03 -3.47
N ALA A 513 16.91 -19.87 -3.14
CA ALA A 513 17.76 -20.55 -4.14
C ALA A 513 17.02 -21.68 -4.86
N GLN A 514 16.08 -22.34 -4.19
CA GLN A 514 15.34 -23.51 -4.72
C GLN A 514 14.07 -23.13 -5.47
N LYS A 515 13.55 -21.90 -5.30
CA LYS A 515 12.30 -21.47 -5.94
C LYS A 515 12.43 -21.42 -7.47
N GLY A 516 11.32 -21.69 -8.15
CA GLY A 516 11.22 -21.62 -9.61
C GLY A 516 11.40 -20.20 -10.17
N LYS A 517 11.73 -20.12 -11.44
CA LYS A 517 11.84 -18.83 -12.14
C LYS A 517 10.45 -18.20 -12.25
N GLY A 518 10.21 -17.15 -11.46
CA GLY A 518 8.92 -16.45 -11.39
C GLY A 518 8.19 -16.62 -10.08
N ASP A 519 8.61 -17.55 -9.23
CA ASP A 519 8.10 -17.69 -7.87
C ASP A 519 8.52 -16.51 -6.99
N VAL A 520 7.65 -16.16 -6.05
CA VAL A 520 7.87 -15.07 -5.10
C VAL A 520 7.65 -15.62 -3.69
N LEU A 521 8.68 -15.48 -2.85
CA LEU A 521 8.66 -15.86 -1.46
C LEU A 521 8.26 -14.66 -0.60
N CYS A 522 7.20 -14.84 0.18
CA CYS A 522 6.72 -13.88 1.15
C CYS A 522 7.04 -14.40 2.56
N PHE A 523 7.79 -13.65 3.36
CA PHE A 523 8.01 -13.97 4.78
C PHE A 523 7.08 -13.12 5.65
N VAL A 524 6.44 -13.74 6.62
CA VAL A 524 5.48 -13.12 7.54
C VAL A 524 5.99 -13.30 8.97
N GLY A 525 6.20 -12.21 9.68
CA GLY A 525 6.72 -12.19 11.05
C GLY A 525 6.22 -10.99 11.87
N ASP A 526 6.55 -10.95 13.15
CA ASP A 526 6.25 -9.83 14.05
C ASP A 526 7.18 -8.61 13.85
N GLY A 527 8.29 -8.81 13.17
CA GLY A 527 9.24 -7.78 12.77
C GLY A 527 10.27 -7.39 13.83
N ILE A 528 10.13 -7.78 15.10
CA ILE A 528 11.07 -7.41 16.16
C ILE A 528 12.30 -8.32 16.06
N ASN A 529 12.08 -9.63 16.05
CA ASN A 529 13.15 -10.62 16.02
C ASN A 529 13.50 -11.07 14.58
N ASP A 530 12.58 -10.89 13.65
CA ASP A 530 12.66 -11.40 12.29
C ASP A 530 13.07 -10.34 11.24
N ALA A 531 13.42 -9.12 11.65
CA ALA A 531 13.83 -8.04 10.75
C ALA A 531 14.87 -8.48 9.68
N PRO A 532 15.92 -9.25 10.01
CA PRO A 532 16.87 -9.73 9.00
C PRO A 532 16.24 -10.68 7.98
N VAL A 533 15.25 -11.48 8.39
CA VAL A 533 14.55 -12.45 7.52
C VAL A 533 13.54 -11.71 6.62
N LEU A 534 12.83 -10.72 7.18
CA LEU A 534 11.91 -9.85 6.44
C LEU A 534 12.63 -9.15 5.28
N MET A 535 13.77 -8.50 5.57
CA MET A 535 14.58 -7.80 4.56
C MET A 535 15.18 -8.73 3.51
N ARG A 536 15.41 -9.99 3.85
CA ARG A 536 16.01 -10.98 2.94
C ARG A 536 15.01 -11.58 1.97
N SER A 537 13.75 -11.65 2.32
CA SER A 537 12.67 -12.23 1.50
C SER A 537 12.37 -11.38 0.24
N ASP A 538 11.65 -11.94 -0.74
CA ASP A 538 11.17 -11.14 -1.88
C ASP A 538 10.13 -10.10 -1.45
N VAL A 539 9.31 -10.46 -0.46
CA VAL A 539 8.34 -9.57 0.20
C VAL A 539 8.33 -9.89 1.69
N GLY A 540 8.74 -8.93 2.50
CA GLY A 540 8.61 -8.99 3.95
C GLY A 540 7.26 -8.42 4.39
N VAL A 541 6.51 -9.18 5.19
CA VAL A 541 5.22 -8.75 5.78
C VAL A 541 5.35 -8.73 7.28
N ALA A 542 5.22 -7.56 7.89
CA ALA A 542 5.14 -7.40 9.34
C ALA A 542 3.69 -7.40 9.81
N MET A 543 3.44 -8.09 10.94
CA MET A 543 2.13 -8.19 11.58
C MET A 543 2.08 -7.37 12.87
N GLY A 544 0.91 -6.74 13.15
CA GLY A 544 0.68 -6.01 14.40
C GLY A 544 1.70 -4.90 14.66
N ALA A 545 2.37 -4.41 13.63
CA ALA A 545 3.55 -3.53 13.73
C ALA A 545 3.22 -2.10 14.19
N VAL A 546 1.98 -1.82 14.58
CA VAL A 546 1.60 -0.52 15.13
C VAL A 546 2.31 -0.36 16.48
N GLY A 547 3.37 0.45 16.48
CA GLY A 547 4.23 0.66 17.66
C GLY A 547 5.64 0.07 17.55
N SER A 548 5.93 -0.83 16.63
CA SER A 548 7.29 -1.37 16.38
C SER A 548 7.93 -0.72 15.16
N ASP A 549 8.77 0.26 15.39
CA ASP A 549 9.48 1.00 14.36
C ASP A 549 10.39 0.09 13.51
N ALA A 550 11.11 -0.83 14.19
CA ALA A 550 12.00 -1.77 13.50
C ALA A 550 11.24 -2.72 12.56
N ALA A 551 10.05 -3.17 12.96
CA ALA A 551 9.20 -4.01 12.12
C ALA A 551 8.68 -3.27 10.89
N ILE A 552 8.23 -2.03 11.11
CA ILE A 552 7.78 -1.16 10.03
C ILE A 552 8.93 -0.93 9.03
N GLU A 553 10.14 -0.61 9.50
CA GLU A 553 11.28 -0.29 8.64
C GLU A 553 11.74 -1.51 7.83
N ALA A 554 11.81 -2.69 8.45
CA ALA A 554 12.31 -3.92 7.85
C ALA A 554 11.34 -4.59 6.85
N SER A 555 10.05 -4.24 6.86
CA SER A 555 9.03 -4.89 6.04
C SER A 555 8.67 -4.10 4.79
N ASP A 556 8.15 -4.77 3.77
CA ASP A 556 7.63 -4.18 2.52
C ASP A 556 6.12 -3.96 2.57
N VAL A 557 5.44 -4.78 3.37
CA VAL A 557 4.01 -4.73 3.64
C VAL A 557 3.79 -4.81 5.14
N VAL A 558 2.90 -3.97 5.68
CA VAL A 558 2.56 -3.96 7.10
C VAL A 558 1.08 -4.27 7.25
N LEU A 559 0.76 -5.30 8.01
CA LEU A 559 -0.60 -5.53 8.50
C LEU A 559 -0.75 -4.77 9.81
N MET A 560 -1.57 -3.70 9.78
CA MET A 560 -1.76 -2.81 10.93
C MET A 560 -2.43 -3.53 12.11
N ARG A 561 -3.26 -4.52 11.81
CA ARG A 561 -3.87 -5.40 12.79
C ARG A 561 -3.00 -6.62 13.00
N ASP A 562 -3.04 -7.14 14.21
CA ASP A 562 -2.45 -8.43 14.53
C ASP A 562 -3.41 -9.58 14.14
N ASP A 563 -3.86 -9.57 12.89
CA ASP A 563 -4.85 -10.48 12.31
C ASP A 563 -4.37 -11.04 10.98
N LEU A 564 -4.15 -12.35 10.93
CA LEU A 564 -3.68 -13.06 9.73
C LEU A 564 -4.67 -13.02 8.56
N SER A 565 -5.95 -12.74 8.78
CA SER A 565 -6.95 -12.59 7.70
C SER A 565 -6.63 -11.46 6.73
N GLY A 566 -5.83 -10.48 7.18
CA GLY A 566 -5.28 -9.42 6.36
C GLY A 566 -4.41 -9.92 5.21
N LEU A 567 -3.72 -11.04 5.34
CA LEU A 567 -2.79 -11.54 4.34
C LEU A 567 -3.48 -12.10 3.07
N PRO A 568 -4.49 -13.01 3.16
CA PRO A 568 -5.29 -13.40 2.00
C PRO A 568 -6.00 -12.20 1.36
N LEU A 569 -6.45 -11.24 2.17
CA LEU A 569 -7.08 -10.01 1.67
C LEU A 569 -6.08 -9.16 0.87
N ALA A 570 -4.86 -8.97 1.36
CA ALA A 570 -3.79 -8.26 0.67
C ALA A 570 -3.49 -8.90 -0.70
N LYS A 571 -3.40 -10.22 -0.76
CA LYS A 571 -3.18 -10.97 -2.01
C LYS A 571 -4.35 -10.80 -2.99
N ARG A 572 -5.61 -10.84 -2.52
CA ARG A 572 -6.80 -10.58 -3.37
C ARG A 572 -6.79 -9.17 -3.95
N LEU A 573 -6.45 -8.16 -3.15
CA LEU A 573 -6.35 -6.77 -3.60
C LEU A 573 -5.23 -6.59 -4.62
N ALA A 574 -4.08 -7.22 -4.39
CA ALA A 574 -2.97 -7.23 -5.33
C ALA A 574 -3.36 -7.87 -6.68
N LYS A 575 -4.03 -9.03 -6.65
CA LYS A 575 -4.53 -9.72 -7.84
C LYS A 575 -5.54 -8.88 -8.62
N ARG A 576 -6.49 -8.24 -7.92
CA ARG A 576 -7.49 -7.34 -8.53
C ARG A 576 -6.82 -6.14 -9.19
N THR A 577 -5.86 -5.52 -8.50
CA THR A 577 -5.12 -4.36 -9.03
C THR A 577 -4.36 -4.73 -10.30
N MET A 578 -3.64 -5.85 -10.28
CA MET A 578 -2.91 -6.32 -11.45
C MET A 578 -3.82 -6.70 -12.62
N ALA A 579 -4.99 -7.28 -12.35
CA ALA A 579 -5.97 -7.56 -13.40
C ALA A 579 -6.45 -6.28 -14.09
N ILE A 580 -6.73 -5.21 -13.33
CA ILE A 580 -7.11 -3.90 -13.86
C ILE A 580 -5.96 -3.26 -14.65
N VAL A 581 -4.72 -3.35 -14.17
CA VAL A 581 -3.53 -2.88 -14.88
C VAL A 581 -3.40 -3.57 -16.24
N ILE A 582 -3.50 -4.90 -16.27
CA ILE A 582 -3.40 -5.67 -17.52
C ILE A 582 -4.56 -5.34 -18.46
N GLN A 583 -5.80 -5.23 -17.95
CA GLN A 583 -6.96 -4.81 -18.75
C GLN A 583 -6.72 -3.47 -19.44
N ASN A 584 -6.23 -2.47 -18.69
CA ASN A 584 -5.94 -1.15 -19.24
C ASN A 584 -4.83 -1.18 -20.28
N ILE A 585 -3.77 -1.97 -20.07
CA ILE A 585 -2.68 -2.12 -21.04
C ILE A 585 -3.19 -2.74 -22.34
N VAL A 586 -3.87 -3.88 -22.24
CA VAL A 586 -4.36 -4.62 -23.41
C VAL A 586 -5.41 -3.79 -24.17
N PHE A 587 -6.40 -3.23 -23.48
CA PHE A 587 -7.44 -2.40 -24.09
C PHE A 587 -6.85 -1.19 -24.82
N SER A 588 -5.96 -0.44 -24.14
CA SER A 588 -5.32 0.74 -24.74
C SER A 588 -4.48 0.38 -25.96
N LEU A 589 -3.70 -0.70 -25.92
CA LEU A 589 -2.87 -1.13 -27.06
C LEU A 589 -3.72 -1.59 -28.25
N VAL A 590 -4.75 -2.40 -28.01
CA VAL A 590 -5.61 -2.92 -29.08
C VAL A 590 -6.34 -1.79 -29.81
N VAL A 591 -7.01 -0.90 -29.06
CA VAL A 591 -7.72 0.23 -29.65
C VAL A 591 -6.77 1.16 -30.39
N LYS A 592 -5.59 1.41 -29.81
CA LYS A 592 -4.57 2.27 -30.40
C LYS A 592 -4.05 1.75 -31.73
N VAL A 593 -3.70 0.48 -31.79
CA VAL A 593 -3.24 -0.17 -33.05
C VAL A 593 -4.35 -0.09 -34.10
N ALA A 594 -5.60 -0.36 -33.73
CA ALA A 594 -6.72 -0.25 -34.65
C ALA A 594 -6.87 1.18 -35.22
N ILE A 595 -6.81 2.21 -34.38
CA ILE A 595 -6.93 3.61 -34.83
C ILE A 595 -5.73 4.01 -35.69
N LEU A 596 -4.50 3.60 -35.34
CA LEU A 596 -3.29 3.86 -36.15
C LEU A 596 -3.39 3.27 -37.56
N VAL A 597 -3.90 2.05 -37.68
CA VAL A 597 -4.15 1.41 -38.97
C VAL A 597 -5.21 2.19 -39.78
N LEU A 598 -6.34 2.55 -39.15
CA LEU A 598 -7.37 3.34 -39.81
C LEU A 598 -6.88 4.73 -40.26
N ALA A 599 -6.05 5.39 -39.46
CA ALA A 599 -5.43 6.66 -39.78
C ALA A 599 -4.44 6.56 -40.95
N SER A 600 -3.61 5.51 -40.98
CA SER A 600 -2.67 5.29 -42.08
C SER A 600 -3.36 4.97 -43.42
N LEU A 601 -4.50 4.29 -43.36
CA LEU A 601 -5.36 4.04 -44.54
C LEU A 601 -6.13 5.28 -45.00
N GLY A 602 -6.15 6.35 -44.19
CA GLY A 602 -6.91 7.57 -44.48
C GLY A 602 -8.41 7.46 -44.22
N ILE A 603 -8.87 6.41 -43.51
CA ILE A 603 -10.26 6.21 -43.12
C ILE A 603 -10.60 7.06 -41.89
N ALA A 604 -9.68 7.15 -40.92
CA ALA A 604 -9.85 7.97 -39.76
C ALA A 604 -9.34 9.39 -40.02
N ASN A 605 -10.18 10.39 -39.81
CA ASN A 605 -9.79 11.80 -39.77
C ASN A 605 -9.19 12.16 -38.40
N MET A 606 -8.63 13.38 -38.29
CA MET A 606 -7.98 13.83 -37.06
C MET A 606 -8.95 13.92 -35.87
N TRP A 607 -10.23 14.24 -36.10
CA TRP A 607 -11.28 14.24 -35.07
C TRP A 607 -11.50 12.86 -34.46
N PHE A 608 -11.66 11.86 -35.32
CA PHE A 608 -11.85 10.47 -34.89
C PHE A 608 -10.64 9.96 -34.12
N ALA A 609 -9.45 10.36 -34.58
CA ALA A 609 -8.19 10.01 -33.97
C ALA A 609 -8.07 10.50 -32.51
N VAL A 610 -8.37 11.79 -32.29
CA VAL A 610 -8.29 12.42 -30.97
C VAL A 610 -9.40 11.93 -30.06
N PHE A 611 -10.64 11.85 -30.57
CA PHE A 611 -11.76 11.34 -29.77
C PHE A 611 -11.51 9.91 -29.30
N GLY A 612 -10.92 9.06 -30.17
CA GLY A 612 -10.53 7.70 -29.82
C GLY A 612 -9.46 7.66 -28.73
N ASP A 613 -8.39 8.47 -28.84
CA ASP A 613 -7.31 8.48 -27.86
C ASP A 613 -7.76 9.00 -26.48
N VAL A 614 -8.47 10.12 -26.44
CA VAL A 614 -9.01 10.70 -25.21
C VAL A 614 -10.09 9.78 -24.60
N GLY A 615 -10.95 9.19 -25.43
CA GLY A 615 -11.98 8.25 -24.98
C GLY A 615 -11.37 7.02 -24.31
N VAL A 616 -10.33 6.44 -24.89
CA VAL A 616 -9.58 5.31 -24.33
C VAL A 616 -8.93 5.71 -23.00
N ALA A 617 -8.32 6.89 -22.93
CA ALA A 617 -7.71 7.39 -21.70
C ALA A 617 -8.74 7.53 -20.57
N VAL A 618 -9.90 8.14 -20.85
CA VAL A 618 -11.00 8.30 -19.89
C VAL A 618 -11.52 6.94 -19.41
N LEU A 619 -11.76 5.99 -20.31
CA LEU A 619 -12.24 4.65 -19.97
C LEU A 619 -11.21 3.90 -19.11
N ALA A 620 -9.92 3.97 -19.44
CA ALA A 620 -8.84 3.35 -18.68
C ALA A 620 -8.73 3.97 -17.27
N ILE A 621 -8.89 5.29 -17.14
CA ILE A 621 -8.93 5.99 -15.84
C ILE A 621 -10.14 5.52 -15.02
N LEU A 622 -11.33 5.46 -15.61
CA LEU A 622 -12.54 4.98 -14.92
C LEU A 622 -12.38 3.53 -14.47
N ASN A 623 -11.77 2.68 -15.30
CA ASN A 623 -11.46 1.30 -14.92
C ASN A 623 -10.47 1.24 -13.74
N SER A 624 -9.44 2.09 -13.74
CA SER A 624 -8.48 2.20 -12.63
C SER A 624 -9.16 2.56 -11.30
N MET A 625 -10.16 3.46 -11.34
CA MET A 625 -10.91 3.89 -10.16
C MET A 625 -11.77 2.77 -9.54
N ARG A 626 -12.02 1.66 -10.23
CA ARG A 626 -12.70 0.48 -9.66
C ARG A 626 -11.93 -0.14 -8.50
N ASN A 627 -10.61 0.08 -8.41
CA ASN A 627 -9.81 -0.34 -7.25
C ASN A 627 -10.18 0.42 -5.97
N LEU A 628 -10.78 1.61 -6.07
CA LEU A 628 -11.19 2.40 -4.90
C LEU A 628 -12.47 1.89 -4.23
N ARG A 629 -13.20 1.00 -4.89
CA ARG A 629 -14.39 0.31 -4.36
C ARG A 629 -14.01 -1.04 -3.76
#